data_701a2f0423756bb4b7be26e50f2f737b
#
_entry.id   701a2f0423756bb4b7be26e50f2f737b
#
_cell.length_a   1.000
_cell.length_b   1.000
_cell.length_c   1.000
_cell.angle_alpha   90.00
_cell.angle_beta   90.00
_cell.angle_gamma   90.00
#
_symmetry.space_group_name_H-M   'P 1'
#
loop_
_entity.id
_entity.type
_entity.pdbx_description
1 polymer ?
#
loop_
_entity_poly.entity_id
_entity_poly.type
_entity_poly.pdbx_seq_one_letter_code
_entity_poly.pdbx_strand_id
1 'polypeptide(L)'
;MSMIQADGLTFSYPGSPDPVFRDACFQIDTGWRLGLVGRNGRGKTTLLRLLMGEYLHEGNLISSERFDYFPSPVPEPERLTAEVLEDLCPEAEGWRFPKELSLLGVEEEALWRPFSTLSNGERTKVLLSALFLREGRFPLIDEPTNHLDAQGRELVSAYLRRQRGFILVSHDRRFLDGCVDHILSLNRSGIQVQGGDYSTWQEEFDRRQRSEEARDERLRKDVKRLRQAAARTSLWSDRVEASKIGAYDKGFVGHKSAKMMKRAKSLAARQEKALEEKAGLLKDRETAEALKLSPLDHHARVSVRCSELEIWYGDRRACGPLSFSLEQGERAALEGPNGSGKSSLLKLLLGGPIRYTGELALAAGLKISYVPQDTSALRGGLTESIRARGLDESRCKAILRKLGLSREQFDRDLADYSEGQKKKVLIAQSLCEQAHLYVWDEPLNFLDIDARLQIEALLEQSRPTMLFVEHDRAFQEAVATKTIRL
;
A
#
# COMPACT_ATOMS: atom_id res chain seq x y z
N MET A 1 25.88 19.59 -10.69
CA MET A 1 24.74 18.75 -10.28
C MET A 1 25.26 17.34 -10.29
N SER A 2 25.22 16.66 -9.18
CA SER A 2 25.61 15.25 -9.10
C SER A 2 24.41 14.38 -9.47
N MET A 3 24.69 13.16 -9.96
CA MET A 3 23.68 12.27 -10.49
C MET A 3 23.87 10.88 -9.89
N ILE A 4 22.76 10.19 -9.67
CA ILE A 4 22.71 8.78 -9.34
C ILE A 4 22.23 8.06 -10.58
N GLN A 5 23.02 7.15 -11.12
CA GLN A 5 22.73 6.42 -12.35
C GLN A 5 22.86 4.92 -12.12
N ALA A 6 21.87 4.18 -12.59
CA ALA A 6 21.90 2.72 -12.64
C ALA A 6 21.76 2.26 -14.08
N ASP A 7 22.66 1.36 -14.50
CA ASP A 7 22.68 0.75 -15.82
C ASP A 7 22.73 -0.77 -15.68
N GLY A 8 21.68 -1.45 -16.14
CA GLY A 8 21.58 -2.90 -16.12
C GLY A 8 21.54 -3.49 -14.70
N LEU A 9 21.02 -2.74 -13.70
CA LEU A 9 20.97 -3.18 -12.32
C LEU A 9 20.15 -4.45 -12.17
N THR A 10 20.79 -5.55 -11.74
CA THR A 10 20.14 -6.82 -11.48
C THR A 10 20.50 -7.28 -10.07
N PHE A 11 19.46 -7.66 -9.29
CA PHE A 11 19.64 -8.09 -7.91
C PHE A 11 18.63 -9.17 -7.53
N SER A 12 19.13 -10.22 -6.86
CA SER A 12 18.32 -11.28 -6.22
C SER A 12 18.83 -11.50 -4.80
N TYR A 13 17.90 -11.77 -3.87
CA TYR A 13 18.31 -12.19 -2.52
C TYR A 13 18.94 -13.59 -2.55
N PRO A 14 19.94 -13.88 -1.71
CA PRO A 14 20.50 -15.22 -1.58
C PRO A 14 19.41 -16.26 -1.33
N GLY A 15 19.36 -17.31 -2.17
CA GLY A 15 18.37 -18.38 -2.08
C GLY A 15 17.02 -18.07 -2.74
N SER A 16 16.81 -16.89 -3.32
CA SER A 16 15.62 -16.60 -4.12
C SER A 16 15.91 -16.81 -5.61
N PRO A 17 15.10 -17.62 -6.34
CA PRO A 17 15.26 -17.79 -7.79
C PRO A 17 14.79 -16.57 -8.59
N ASP A 18 13.92 -15.73 -7.99
CA ASP A 18 13.34 -14.58 -8.67
C ASP A 18 14.11 -13.30 -8.36
N PRO A 19 14.58 -12.57 -9.38
CA PRO A 19 15.24 -11.28 -9.18
C PRO A 19 14.24 -10.21 -8.73
N VAL A 20 14.67 -9.38 -7.77
CA VAL A 20 13.95 -8.17 -7.34
C VAL A 20 14.05 -7.10 -8.42
N PHE A 21 15.26 -6.94 -8.97
CA PHE A 21 15.53 -6.07 -10.13
C PHE A 21 16.16 -6.90 -11.24
N ARG A 22 15.73 -6.65 -12.48
CA ARG A 22 16.27 -7.29 -13.67
C ARG A 22 16.54 -6.21 -14.72
N ASP A 23 17.82 -6.03 -15.07
CA ASP A 23 18.26 -5.09 -16.10
C ASP A 23 17.63 -3.68 -15.93
N ALA A 24 17.58 -3.20 -14.69
CA ALA A 24 16.93 -1.93 -14.37
C ALA A 24 17.89 -0.76 -14.67
N CYS A 25 17.35 0.23 -15.40
CA CYS A 25 18.08 1.46 -15.76
C CYS A 25 17.27 2.67 -15.30
N PHE A 26 17.94 3.60 -14.59
CA PHE A 26 17.33 4.87 -14.18
C PHE A 26 18.42 5.91 -13.92
N GLN A 27 17.99 7.18 -13.91
CA GLN A 27 18.83 8.32 -13.63
C GLN A 27 18.09 9.33 -12.75
N ILE A 28 18.74 9.81 -11.70
CA ILE A 28 18.20 10.72 -10.69
C ILE A 28 19.18 11.88 -10.52
N ASP A 29 18.68 13.11 -10.56
CA ASP A 29 19.44 14.29 -10.14
C ASP A 29 19.36 14.41 -8.62
N THR A 30 20.49 14.63 -7.95
CA THR A 30 20.56 14.73 -6.50
C THR A 30 19.92 16.02 -5.95
N GLY A 31 19.55 16.95 -6.80
CA GLY A 31 18.75 18.11 -6.42
C GLY A 31 17.25 17.83 -6.28
N TRP A 32 16.77 16.68 -6.77
CA TRP A 32 15.36 16.34 -6.75
C TRP A 32 14.87 15.83 -5.39
N ARG A 33 13.66 16.23 -5.02
CA ARG A 33 12.92 15.65 -3.89
C ARG A 33 12.08 14.51 -4.44
N LEU A 34 12.65 13.30 -4.41
CA LEU A 34 12.15 12.16 -5.12
C LEU A 34 11.25 11.28 -4.22
N GLY A 35 10.01 11.07 -4.61
CA GLY A 35 9.11 10.08 -4.00
C GLY A 35 9.30 8.71 -4.64
N LEU A 36 9.71 7.71 -3.87
CA LEU A 36 9.86 6.33 -4.32
C LEU A 36 8.57 5.55 -4.04
N VAL A 37 7.82 5.22 -5.09
CA VAL A 37 6.51 4.58 -5.01
C VAL A 37 6.51 3.19 -5.66
N GLY A 38 5.60 2.34 -5.22
CA GLY A 38 5.42 0.97 -5.73
C GLY A 38 4.82 0.06 -4.69
N ARG A 39 4.27 -1.08 -5.13
CA ARG A 39 3.65 -2.07 -4.23
C ARG A 39 4.63 -2.63 -3.20
N ASN A 40 4.12 -3.11 -2.07
CA ASN A 40 4.94 -3.80 -1.10
C ASN A 40 5.57 -5.07 -1.71
N GLY A 41 6.85 -5.31 -1.39
CA GLY A 41 7.63 -6.40 -1.96
C GLY A 41 8.24 -6.11 -3.33
N ARG A 42 8.10 -4.90 -3.89
CA ARG A 42 8.74 -4.50 -5.17
C ARG A 42 10.18 -4.02 -5.03
N GLY A 43 10.73 -4.03 -3.82
CA GLY A 43 12.12 -3.71 -3.60
C GLY A 43 12.42 -2.24 -3.29
N LYS A 44 11.43 -1.45 -2.77
CA LYS A 44 11.70 -0.05 -2.37
C LYS A 44 12.85 0.05 -1.39
N THR A 45 12.74 -0.60 -0.23
CA THR A 45 13.81 -0.65 0.78
C THR A 45 15.08 -1.34 0.25
N THR A 46 14.91 -2.35 -0.63
CA THR A 46 16.05 -3.02 -1.29
C THR A 46 16.84 -2.05 -2.17
N LEU A 47 16.15 -1.18 -2.93
CA LEU A 47 16.81 -0.16 -3.74
C LEU A 47 17.59 0.83 -2.87
N LEU A 48 16.99 1.29 -1.75
CA LEU A 48 17.68 2.18 -0.82
C LEU A 48 18.95 1.52 -0.25
N ARG A 49 18.90 0.25 0.12
CA ARG A 49 20.04 -0.50 0.64
C ARG A 49 21.11 -0.79 -0.43
N LEU A 50 20.71 -0.99 -1.69
CA LEU A 50 21.65 -1.09 -2.82
C LEU A 50 22.39 0.23 -3.04
N LEU A 51 21.71 1.37 -2.94
CA LEU A 51 22.33 2.70 -2.98
C LEU A 51 23.36 2.88 -1.83
N MET A 52 23.05 2.35 -0.65
CA MET A 52 23.96 2.32 0.51
C MET A 52 25.19 1.40 0.31
N GLY A 53 25.17 0.54 -0.73
CA GLY A 53 26.23 -0.45 -0.96
C GLY A 53 26.17 -1.65 -0.02
N GLU A 54 25.03 -1.90 0.66
CA GLU A 54 24.87 -3.04 1.58
C GLU A 54 24.74 -4.39 0.87
N TYR A 55 24.37 -4.38 -0.41
CA TYR A 55 24.18 -5.59 -1.21
C TYR A 55 25.05 -5.60 -2.46
N LEU A 56 25.59 -6.77 -2.78
CA LEU A 56 26.26 -7.02 -4.06
C LEU A 56 25.19 -7.15 -5.17
N HIS A 57 25.45 -6.52 -6.30
CA HIS A 57 24.56 -6.52 -7.46
C HIS A 57 25.33 -6.70 -8.76
N GLU A 58 24.64 -7.08 -9.82
CA GLU A 58 25.13 -7.04 -11.19
C GLU A 58 24.74 -5.71 -11.85
N GLY A 59 25.48 -5.30 -12.89
CA GLY A 59 25.31 -4.00 -13.53
C GLY A 59 26.07 -2.87 -12.81
N ASN A 60 25.87 -1.64 -13.26
CA ASN A 60 26.57 -0.47 -12.75
C ASN A 60 25.62 0.43 -11.94
N LEU A 61 26.04 0.80 -10.75
CA LEU A 61 25.39 1.80 -9.92
C LEU A 61 26.43 2.90 -9.62
N ILE A 62 26.26 4.05 -10.25
CA ILE A 62 27.24 5.16 -10.21
C ILE A 62 26.63 6.31 -9.41
N SER A 63 27.33 6.72 -8.35
CA SER A 63 26.99 7.91 -7.58
C SER A 63 28.25 8.51 -6.97
N SER A 64 28.32 9.84 -6.92
CA SER A 64 29.34 10.56 -6.16
C SER A 64 28.91 10.89 -4.74
N GLU A 65 27.64 10.61 -4.40
CA GLU A 65 27.06 10.94 -3.10
C GLU A 65 27.38 9.91 -2.03
N ARG A 66 27.48 10.37 -0.80
CA ARG A 66 27.46 9.51 0.39
C ARG A 66 26.03 9.47 0.90
N PHE A 67 25.46 8.29 0.93
CA PHE A 67 24.06 8.10 1.38
C PHE A 67 23.95 8.05 2.90
N ASP A 68 22.82 8.53 3.42
CA ASP A 68 22.45 8.42 4.82
C ASP A 68 21.01 7.93 4.92
N TYR A 69 20.76 6.92 5.78
CA TYR A 69 19.49 6.22 5.83
C TYR A 69 18.69 6.58 7.09
N PHE A 70 17.42 6.85 6.90
CA PHE A 70 16.45 7.04 7.98
C PHE A 70 15.48 5.85 8.02
N PRO A 71 15.19 5.31 9.22
CA PRO A 71 15.65 5.77 10.53
C PRO A 71 17.07 5.31 10.87
N SER A 72 17.87 6.22 11.41
CA SER A 72 19.20 5.89 11.93
C SER A 72 19.06 5.10 13.24
N PRO A 73 19.87 4.04 13.45
CA PRO A 73 19.89 3.32 14.72
C PRO A 73 20.45 4.20 15.84
N VAL A 74 19.82 4.11 17.03
CA VAL A 74 20.30 4.77 18.24
C VAL A 74 20.75 3.68 19.22
N PRO A 75 22.07 3.46 19.38
CA PRO A 75 22.60 2.37 20.20
C PRO A 75 22.27 2.52 21.68
N GLU A 76 22.28 3.75 22.21
CA GLU A 76 22.10 4.07 23.63
C GLU A 76 20.92 5.03 23.85
N PRO A 77 19.66 4.52 23.77
CA PRO A 77 18.48 5.39 23.85
C PRO A 77 18.24 5.99 25.25
N GLU A 78 18.92 5.52 26.27
CA GLU A 78 18.82 6.03 27.64
C GLU A 78 19.61 7.33 27.88
N ARG A 79 20.47 7.71 26.94
CA ARG A 79 21.21 8.97 27.00
C ARG A 79 20.32 10.16 26.66
N LEU A 80 20.77 11.35 27.04
CA LEU A 80 20.07 12.60 26.72
C LEU A 80 19.94 12.78 25.21
N THR A 81 18.81 13.30 24.77
CA THR A 81 18.55 13.50 23.33
C THR A 81 19.61 14.41 22.68
N ALA A 82 20.10 15.42 23.40
CA ALA A 82 21.19 16.27 22.93
C ALA A 82 22.47 15.48 22.65
N GLU A 83 22.88 14.58 23.56
CA GLU A 83 24.05 13.74 23.37
C GLU A 83 23.88 12.76 22.20
N VAL A 84 22.68 12.20 22.04
CA VAL A 84 22.36 11.35 20.89
C VAL A 84 22.49 12.12 19.58
N LEU A 85 22.05 13.38 19.53
CA LEU A 85 22.18 14.25 18.37
C LEU A 85 23.66 14.60 18.09
N GLU A 86 24.46 14.89 19.13
CA GLU A 86 25.90 15.14 18.99
C GLU A 86 26.63 13.93 18.41
N ASP A 87 26.31 12.73 18.86
CA ASP A 87 26.90 11.48 18.31
C ASP A 87 26.48 11.24 16.86
N LEU A 88 25.20 11.49 16.53
CA LEU A 88 24.70 11.34 15.18
C LEU A 88 25.21 12.41 14.23
N CYS A 89 25.47 13.63 14.71
CA CYS A 89 25.85 14.79 13.92
C CYS A 89 27.06 15.52 14.53
N PRO A 90 28.23 14.88 14.60
CA PRO A 90 29.40 15.45 15.29
C PRO A 90 29.94 16.74 14.64
N GLU A 91 29.59 16.99 13.38
CA GLU A 91 29.98 18.20 12.65
C GLU A 91 29.01 19.36 12.82
N ALA A 92 27.81 19.11 13.41
CA ALA A 92 26.79 20.13 13.58
C ALA A 92 27.04 20.97 14.84
N GLU A 93 26.95 22.29 14.71
CA GLU A 93 27.01 23.19 15.84
C GLU A 93 25.78 23.04 16.75
N GLY A 94 25.96 22.90 18.08
CA GLY A 94 24.90 22.57 19.03
C GLY A 94 23.70 23.53 19.02
N TRP A 95 23.85 24.81 18.65
CA TRP A 95 22.75 25.77 18.49
C TRP A 95 21.81 25.44 17.32
N ARG A 96 22.22 24.58 16.38
CA ARG A 96 21.38 24.15 15.26
C ARG A 96 20.31 23.16 15.69
N PHE A 97 20.55 22.37 16.75
CA PHE A 97 19.59 21.36 17.22
C PHE A 97 18.24 21.97 17.64
N PRO A 98 18.17 22.95 18.57
CA PRO A 98 16.87 23.51 18.96
C PRO A 98 16.17 24.22 17.79
N LYS A 99 16.94 24.83 16.88
CA LYS A 99 16.38 25.47 15.67
C LYS A 99 15.67 24.47 14.77
N GLU A 100 16.33 23.35 14.42
CA GLU A 100 15.72 22.31 13.55
C GLU A 100 14.55 21.62 14.24
N LEU A 101 14.65 21.35 15.56
CA LEU A 101 13.57 20.76 16.33
C LEU A 101 12.34 21.67 16.40
N SER A 102 12.55 22.98 16.57
CA SER A 102 11.46 23.96 16.54
C SER A 102 10.70 23.97 15.20
N LEU A 103 11.40 23.82 14.07
CA LEU A 103 10.78 23.70 12.74
C LEU A 103 9.90 22.44 12.60
N LEU A 104 10.23 21.39 13.36
CA LEU A 104 9.48 20.15 13.42
C LEU A 104 8.44 20.13 14.56
N GLY A 105 8.27 21.23 15.30
CA GLY A 105 7.33 21.33 16.41
C GLY A 105 7.68 20.41 17.57
N VAL A 106 8.98 20.24 17.86
CA VAL A 106 9.49 19.56 19.06
C VAL A 106 10.01 20.64 19.99
N GLU A 107 9.57 20.59 21.25
CA GLU A 107 9.96 21.56 22.29
C GLU A 107 11.43 21.35 22.67
N GLU A 108 12.10 22.44 23.05
CA GLU A 108 13.54 22.41 23.40
C GLU A 108 13.83 21.52 24.62
N GLU A 109 12.88 21.40 25.53
CA GLU A 109 12.96 20.51 26.69
C GLU A 109 13.21 19.04 26.31
N ALA A 110 12.82 18.62 25.10
CA ALA A 110 13.07 17.28 24.58
C ALA A 110 14.57 16.98 24.49
N LEU A 111 15.44 17.97 24.30
CA LEU A 111 16.90 17.82 24.26
C LEU A 111 17.47 17.32 25.59
N TRP A 112 16.84 17.72 26.69
CA TRP A 112 17.28 17.42 28.06
C TRP A 112 16.61 16.20 28.68
N ARG A 113 15.82 15.48 27.88
CA ARG A 113 15.20 14.21 28.28
C ARG A 113 15.95 13.04 27.67
N PRO A 114 15.99 11.85 28.33
CA PRO A 114 16.47 10.63 27.72
C PRO A 114 15.69 10.33 26.41
N PHE A 115 16.40 9.94 25.35
CA PHE A 115 15.78 9.66 24.05
C PHE A 115 14.70 8.57 24.16
N SER A 116 14.89 7.59 25.06
CA SER A 116 13.91 6.52 25.32
C SER A 116 12.56 7.04 25.87
N THR A 117 12.52 8.23 26.49
CA THR A 117 11.30 8.83 27.06
C THR A 117 10.48 9.64 26.04
N LEU A 118 11.07 9.91 24.88
CA LEU A 118 10.36 10.60 23.79
C LEU A 118 9.27 9.71 23.21
N SER A 119 8.16 10.31 22.80
CA SER A 119 7.14 9.63 21.99
C SER A 119 7.74 9.20 20.65
N ASN A 120 7.14 8.17 20.02
CA ASN A 120 7.61 7.72 18.71
C ASN A 120 7.58 8.83 17.65
N GLY A 121 6.60 9.75 17.72
CA GLY A 121 6.53 10.92 16.85
C GLY A 121 7.67 11.91 17.08
N GLU A 122 8.02 12.20 18.36
CA GLU A 122 9.17 13.05 18.71
C GLU A 122 10.48 12.39 18.26
N ARG A 123 10.67 11.10 18.50
CA ARG A 123 11.85 10.33 18.03
C ARG A 123 12.03 10.44 16.52
N THR A 124 10.95 10.25 15.76
CA THR A 124 10.94 10.41 14.30
C THR A 124 11.43 11.79 13.88
N LYS A 125 10.91 12.85 14.51
CA LYS A 125 11.27 14.24 14.21
C LYS A 125 12.72 14.55 14.59
N VAL A 126 13.20 14.07 15.74
CA VAL A 126 14.59 14.22 16.19
C VAL A 126 15.55 13.53 15.21
N LEU A 127 15.26 12.28 14.80
CA LEU A 127 16.10 11.56 13.84
C LEU A 127 16.09 12.20 12.45
N LEU A 128 14.93 12.77 12.02
CA LEU A 128 14.87 13.53 10.77
C LEU A 128 15.73 14.79 10.83
N SER A 129 15.70 15.53 11.95
CA SER A 129 16.58 16.70 12.10
C SER A 129 18.04 16.32 12.02
N ALA A 130 18.45 15.21 12.67
CA ALA A 130 19.80 14.68 12.59
C ALA A 130 20.22 14.36 11.15
N LEU A 131 19.34 13.75 10.37
CA LEU A 131 19.61 13.37 8.98
C LEU A 131 19.99 14.58 8.11
N PHE A 132 19.30 15.71 8.28
CA PHE A 132 19.55 16.93 7.49
C PHE A 132 20.63 17.85 8.08
N LEU A 133 21.05 17.61 9.31
CA LEU A 133 22.17 18.30 9.92
C LEU A 133 23.52 17.72 9.49
N ARG A 134 23.55 16.51 8.94
CA ARG A 134 24.76 15.87 8.41
C ARG A 134 25.09 16.44 7.03
N GLU A 135 26.13 17.23 6.95
CA GLU A 135 26.55 17.86 5.69
C GLU A 135 27.21 16.86 4.72
N GLY A 136 27.06 17.09 3.40
CA GLY A 136 27.66 16.25 2.36
C GLY A 136 27.14 14.84 2.23
N ARG A 137 25.94 14.55 2.76
CA ARG A 137 25.26 13.26 2.64
C ARG A 137 23.92 13.43 1.94
N PHE A 138 23.54 12.41 1.17
CA PHE A 138 22.25 12.38 0.46
C PHE A 138 21.25 11.53 1.25
N PRO A 139 20.12 12.12 1.70
CA PRO A 139 19.15 11.46 2.55
C PRO A 139 18.32 10.39 1.81
N LEU A 140 18.22 9.20 2.40
CA LEU A 140 17.32 8.12 2.03
C LEU A 140 16.33 7.91 3.17
N ILE A 141 15.06 8.29 2.97
CA ILE A 141 14.04 8.33 4.02
C ILE A 141 13.03 7.23 3.77
N ASP A 142 12.94 6.26 4.70
CA ASP A 142 12.01 5.11 4.57
C ASP A 142 10.89 5.22 5.61
N GLU A 143 9.66 5.46 5.16
CA GLU A 143 8.41 5.50 5.91
C GLU A 143 8.41 6.39 7.18
N PRO A 144 8.72 7.69 7.09
CA PRO A 144 8.78 8.56 8.26
C PRO A 144 7.39 8.86 8.86
N THR A 145 6.30 8.52 8.15
CA THR A 145 4.92 8.86 8.53
C THR A 145 4.27 7.87 9.49
N ASN A 146 4.86 6.70 9.73
CA ASN A 146 4.24 5.59 10.47
C ASN A 146 3.88 5.89 11.93
N HIS A 147 4.55 6.86 12.57
CA HIS A 147 4.34 7.22 13.97
C HIS A 147 3.87 8.65 14.17
N LEU A 148 3.55 9.34 13.06
CA LEU A 148 3.12 10.74 13.09
C LEU A 148 1.59 10.83 13.03
N ASP A 149 1.03 11.66 13.88
CA ASP A 149 -0.36 12.10 13.76
C ASP A 149 -0.53 13.08 12.57
N ALA A 150 -1.76 13.47 12.28
CA ALA A 150 -2.04 14.33 11.13
C ALA A 150 -1.27 15.66 11.17
N GLN A 151 -1.16 16.28 12.35
CA GLN A 151 -0.41 17.52 12.54
C GLN A 151 1.11 17.30 12.37
N GLY A 152 1.63 16.20 12.91
CA GLY A 152 3.03 15.82 12.76
C GLY A 152 3.41 15.58 11.29
N ARG A 153 2.54 14.93 10.51
CA ARG A 153 2.73 14.74 9.07
C ARG A 153 2.79 16.06 8.31
N GLU A 154 1.92 17.02 8.62
CA GLU A 154 1.95 18.35 8.01
C GLU A 154 3.25 19.09 8.31
N LEU A 155 3.69 19.10 9.57
CA LEU A 155 4.93 19.76 9.99
C LEU A 155 6.15 19.12 9.29
N VAL A 156 6.25 17.79 9.27
CA VAL A 156 7.35 17.08 8.60
C VAL A 156 7.31 17.30 7.08
N SER A 157 6.13 17.28 6.46
CA SER A 157 5.99 17.57 5.03
C SER A 157 6.48 19.00 4.70
N ALA A 158 6.07 20.01 5.51
CA ALA A 158 6.52 21.39 5.35
C ALA A 158 8.03 21.53 5.58
N TYR A 159 8.60 20.77 6.51
CA TYR A 159 10.04 20.71 6.75
C TYR A 159 10.80 20.13 5.56
N LEU A 160 10.38 18.95 5.06
CA LEU A 160 10.99 18.30 3.90
C LEU A 160 10.90 19.14 2.64
N ARG A 161 9.81 19.88 2.44
CA ARG A 161 9.65 20.79 1.29
C ARG A 161 10.72 21.86 1.21
N ARG A 162 11.33 22.26 2.35
CA ARG A 162 12.41 23.25 2.43
C ARG A 162 13.79 22.65 2.18
N GLN A 163 13.89 21.32 2.25
CA GLN A 163 15.15 20.60 2.08
C GLN A 163 15.49 20.42 0.59
N ARG A 164 16.78 20.19 0.32
CA ARG A 164 17.27 19.91 -1.02
C ARG A 164 17.58 18.41 -1.12
N GLY A 165 17.19 17.82 -2.23
CA GLY A 165 17.57 16.47 -2.66
C GLY A 165 17.46 15.37 -1.61
N PHE A 166 16.52 14.46 -1.83
CA PHE A 166 16.37 13.24 -1.03
C PHE A 166 15.57 12.19 -1.80
N ILE A 167 15.64 10.95 -1.36
CA ILE A 167 14.68 9.90 -1.76
C ILE A 167 13.80 9.57 -0.57
N LEU A 168 12.48 9.66 -0.78
CA LEU A 168 11.46 9.43 0.24
C LEU A 168 10.57 8.25 -0.16
N VAL A 169 10.50 7.23 0.68
CA VAL A 169 9.47 6.18 0.62
C VAL A 169 8.36 6.57 1.57
N SER A 170 7.16 6.70 1.09
CA SER A 170 5.96 6.85 1.93
C SER A 170 4.72 6.29 1.23
N HIS A 171 3.78 5.84 2.03
CA HIS A 171 2.46 5.38 1.58
C HIS A 171 1.36 6.42 1.82
N ASP A 172 1.71 7.60 2.30
CA ASP A 172 0.79 8.73 2.47
C ASP A 172 0.83 9.65 1.24
N ARG A 173 -0.26 9.66 0.48
CA ARG A 173 -0.39 10.41 -0.77
C ARG A 173 -0.27 11.92 -0.56
N ARG A 174 -0.96 12.48 0.44
CA ARG A 174 -0.90 13.91 0.74
C ARG A 174 0.46 14.34 1.26
N PHE A 175 1.10 13.48 2.04
CA PHE A 175 2.45 13.73 2.51
C PHE A 175 3.43 13.82 1.34
N LEU A 176 3.35 12.89 0.37
CA LEU A 176 4.16 12.94 -0.85
C LEU A 176 3.87 14.22 -1.65
N ASP A 177 2.59 14.56 -1.91
CA ASP A 177 2.21 15.78 -2.64
C ASP A 177 2.76 17.05 -1.99
N GLY A 178 2.87 17.04 -0.65
CA GLY A 178 3.35 18.19 0.10
C GLY A 178 4.86 18.43 0.00
N CYS A 179 5.68 17.42 -0.35
CA CYS A 179 7.13 17.53 -0.21
C CYS A 179 7.97 17.05 -1.38
N VAL A 180 7.42 16.27 -2.35
CA VAL A 180 8.19 15.77 -3.50
C VAL A 180 7.89 16.58 -4.76
N ASP A 181 8.83 16.55 -5.72
CA ASP A 181 8.72 17.18 -7.04
C ASP A 181 9.00 16.19 -8.20
N HIS A 182 9.45 14.99 -7.88
CA HIS A 182 9.66 13.89 -8.81
C HIS A 182 9.21 12.57 -8.19
N ILE A 183 8.70 11.66 -9.02
CA ILE A 183 8.31 10.31 -8.62
C ILE A 183 9.15 9.27 -9.34
N LEU A 184 9.73 8.34 -8.58
CA LEU A 184 10.34 7.13 -9.09
C LEU A 184 9.41 5.96 -8.77
N SER A 185 8.84 5.35 -9.81
CA SER A 185 7.91 4.24 -9.66
C SER A 185 8.57 2.90 -9.96
N LEU A 186 8.42 1.94 -9.02
CA LEU A 186 8.85 0.55 -9.19
C LEU A 186 7.67 -0.29 -9.67
N ASN A 187 7.68 -0.61 -10.97
CA ASN A 187 6.67 -1.43 -11.63
C ASN A 187 7.24 -2.78 -12.07
N ARG A 188 6.39 -3.75 -12.44
CA ARG A 188 6.84 -5.00 -13.08
C ARG A 188 7.60 -4.77 -14.39
N SER A 189 7.25 -3.74 -15.11
CA SER A 189 7.88 -3.38 -16.39
C SER A 189 9.20 -2.63 -16.25
N GLY A 190 9.64 -2.34 -15.03
CA GLY A 190 10.89 -1.61 -14.77
C GLY A 190 10.69 -0.38 -13.88
N ILE A 191 11.75 0.40 -13.79
CA ILE A 191 11.82 1.63 -13.01
C ILE A 191 11.52 2.82 -13.94
N GLN A 192 10.66 3.73 -13.52
CA GLN A 192 10.33 4.94 -14.27
C GLN A 192 10.45 6.17 -13.37
N VAL A 193 11.09 7.22 -13.88
CA VAL A 193 11.20 8.52 -13.21
C VAL A 193 10.34 9.53 -13.96
N GLN A 194 9.55 10.30 -13.23
CA GLN A 194 8.64 11.30 -13.78
C GLN A 194 8.67 12.57 -12.91
N GLY A 195 8.71 13.75 -13.54
CA GLY A 195 8.55 15.04 -12.86
C GLY A 195 7.10 15.28 -12.44
N GLY A 196 6.91 15.93 -11.32
CA GLY A 196 5.61 16.24 -10.71
C GLY A 196 5.45 15.62 -9.32
N ASP A 197 4.36 15.98 -8.66
CA ASP A 197 3.94 15.41 -7.38
C ASP A 197 3.26 14.04 -7.58
N TYR A 198 2.87 13.40 -6.47
CA TYR A 198 2.23 12.09 -6.51
C TYR A 198 0.89 12.12 -7.25
N SER A 199 0.06 13.14 -7.00
CA SER A 199 -1.26 13.28 -7.64
C SER A 199 -1.15 13.40 -9.16
N THR A 200 -0.22 14.23 -9.66
CA THR A 200 0.05 14.36 -11.10
C THR A 200 0.51 13.02 -11.71
N TRP A 201 1.42 12.34 -11.03
CA TRP A 201 1.90 11.02 -11.46
C TRP A 201 0.76 9.99 -11.49
N GLN A 202 -0.09 9.96 -10.45
CA GLN A 202 -1.21 9.04 -10.35
C GLN A 202 -2.23 9.26 -11.48
N GLU A 203 -2.58 10.51 -11.78
CA GLU A 203 -3.49 10.83 -12.88
C GLU A 203 -2.96 10.35 -14.24
N GLU A 204 -1.66 10.56 -14.49
CA GLU A 204 -1.04 10.07 -15.72
C GLU A 204 -0.94 8.55 -15.78
N PHE A 205 -0.61 7.92 -14.64
CA PHE A 205 -0.56 6.47 -14.52
C PHE A 205 -1.94 5.85 -14.80
N ASP A 206 -3.01 6.38 -14.22
CA ASP A 206 -4.38 5.93 -14.42
C ASP A 206 -4.83 6.15 -15.88
N ARG A 207 -4.44 7.26 -16.49
CA ARG A 207 -4.72 7.54 -17.91
C ARG A 207 -4.04 6.53 -18.83
N ARG A 208 -2.77 6.22 -18.55
CA ARG A 208 -2.01 5.20 -19.30
C ARG A 208 -2.65 3.82 -19.10
N GLN A 209 -2.99 3.44 -17.87
CA GLN A 209 -3.69 2.19 -17.58
C GLN A 209 -4.99 2.06 -18.35
N ARG A 210 -5.88 3.06 -18.29
CA ARG A 210 -7.16 3.06 -19.02
C ARG A 210 -6.96 2.94 -20.54
N SER A 211 -5.96 3.65 -21.09
CA SER A 211 -5.62 3.56 -22.52
C SER A 211 -5.13 2.16 -22.90
N GLU A 212 -4.27 1.56 -22.08
CA GLU A 212 -3.79 0.20 -22.26
C GLU A 212 -4.93 -0.82 -22.09
N GLU A 213 -5.86 -0.63 -21.14
CA GLU A 213 -7.06 -1.46 -20.95
C GLU A 213 -7.97 -1.46 -22.18
N ALA A 214 -8.23 -0.30 -22.69
CA ALA A 214 -9.02 -0.17 -23.91
C ALA A 214 -8.32 -0.86 -25.11
N ARG A 215 -6.99 -0.79 -25.18
CA ARG A 215 -6.19 -1.47 -26.21
C ARG A 215 -6.24 -2.99 -26.04
N ASP A 216 -6.05 -3.49 -24.83
CA ASP A 216 -6.11 -4.93 -24.52
C ASP A 216 -7.50 -5.51 -24.76
N GLU A 217 -8.56 -4.79 -24.39
CA GLU A 217 -9.92 -5.21 -24.68
C GLU A 217 -10.19 -5.33 -26.18
N ARG A 218 -9.68 -4.37 -26.96
CA ARG A 218 -9.72 -4.44 -28.45
C ARG A 218 -8.93 -5.64 -28.95
N LEU A 219 -7.72 -5.86 -28.45
CA LEU A 219 -6.89 -7.01 -28.81
C LEU A 219 -7.58 -8.33 -28.47
N ARG A 220 -8.19 -8.46 -27.28
CA ARG A 220 -8.95 -9.65 -26.88
C ARG A 220 -10.16 -9.90 -27.80
N LYS A 221 -10.90 -8.83 -28.17
CA LYS A 221 -12.00 -8.91 -29.14
C LYS A 221 -11.50 -9.38 -30.51
N ASP A 222 -10.38 -8.85 -30.99
CA ASP A 222 -9.75 -9.24 -32.24
C ASP A 222 -9.26 -10.70 -32.22
N VAL A 223 -8.58 -11.12 -31.14
CA VAL A 223 -8.14 -12.50 -30.93
C VAL A 223 -9.35 -13.45 -30.93
N LYS A 224 -10.44 -13.11 -30.24
CA LYS A 224 -11.68 -13.88 -30.24
C LYS A 224 -12.28 -13.98 -31.64
N ARG A 225 -12.31 -12.85 -32.40
CA ARG A 225 -12.81 -12.79 -33.77
C ARG A 225 -11.97 -13.64 -34.72
N LEU A 226 -10.64 -13.60 -34.61
CA LEU A 226 -9.71 -14.39 -35.40
C LEU A 226 -9.86 -15.89 -35.09
N ARG A 227 -9.97 -16.29 -33.82
CA ARG A 227 -10.25 -17.68 -33.40
C ARG A 227 -11.56 -18.19 -34.01
N GLN A 228 -12.62 -17.42 -33.95
CA GLN A 228 -13.91 -17.79 -34.55
C GLN A 228 -13.82 -17.92 -36.08
N ALA A 229 -13.08 -17.02 -36.76
CA ALA A 229 -12.86 -17.09 -38.17
C ALA A 229 -12.04 -18.30 -38.58
N ALA A 230 -10.99 -18.65 -37.83
CA ALA A 230 -10.18 -19.85 -38.04
C ALA A 230 -11.02 -21.14 -37.86
N ALA A 231 -11.84 -21.22 -36.82
CA ALA A 231 -12.75 -22.32 -36.59
C ALA A 231 -13.78 -22.48 -37.72
N ARG A 232 -14.36 -21.39 -38.25
CA ARG A 232 -15.28 -21.44 -39.40
C ARG A 232 -14.58 -21.92 -40.65
N THR A 233 -13.34 -21.48 -40.89
CA THR A 233 -12.54 -21.89 -42.07
C THR A 233 -12.19 -23.37 -42.01
N SER A 234 -11.85 -23.93 -40.80
CA SER A 234 -11.63 -25.36 -40.59
C SER A 234 -12.88 -26.19 -40.89
N LEU A 235 -14.03 -25.83 -40.25
CA LEU A 235 -15.30 -26.51 -40.47
C LEU A 235 -15.75 -26.47 -41.96
N TRP A 236 -15.43 -25.37 -42.68
CA TRP A 236 -15.73 -25.29 -44.10
C TRP A 236 -14.80 -26.16 -44.94
N SER A 237 -13.51 -26.26 -44.60
CA SER A 237 -12.54 -27.20 -45.19
C SER A 237 -13.01 -28.65 -45.06
N ASP A 238 -13.44 -29.02 -43.85
CA ASP A 238 -13.91 -30.39 -43.55
C ASP A 238 -15.21 -30.74 -44.33
N ARG A 239 -16.14 -29.78 -44.49
CA ARG A 239 -17.35 -29.95 -45.33
C ARG A 239 -17.02 -30.11 -46.83
N VAL A 240 -16.04 -29.34 -47.33
CA VAL A 240 -15.59 -29.50 -48.74
C VAL A 240 -14.91 -30.84 -48.94
N GLU A 241 -14.19 -31.35 -47.94
CA GLU A 241 -13.57 -32.66 -48.02
C GLU A 241 -14.62 -33.81 -47.99
N ALA A 242 -15.63 -33.68 -47.15
CA ALA A 242 -16.76 -34.62 -47.07
C ALA A 242 -17.59 -34.64 -48.36
N SER A 243 -17.70 -33.51 -49.08
CA SER A 243 -18.44 -33.47 -50.37
C SER A 243 -17.75 -34.18 -51.52
N LYS A 244 -16.53 -34.69 -51.37
CA LYS A 244 -15.84 -35.56 -52.34
C LYS A 244 -16.42 -36.97 -52.41
N ILE A 245 -17.16 -37.41 -51.41
CA ILE A 245 -17.77 -38.73 -51.35
C ILE A 245 -19.07 -38.67 -52.20
N GLY A 246 -19.05 -39.23 -53.43
CA GLY A 246 -20.23 -39.34 -54.32
C GLY A 246 -20.22 -38.47 -55.60
N ALA A 247 -19.17 -37.71 -55.88
CA ALA A 247 -19.10 -36.89 -57.08
C ALA A 247 -18.74 -37.70 -58.33
N TYR A 248 -19.49 -37.50 -59.47
CA TYR A 248 -19.35 -38.21 -60.76
C TYR A 248 -18.07 -37.83 -61.51
N ASP A 249 -17.47 -36.64 -61.24
CA ASP A 249 -16.20 -36.20 -61.81
C ASP A 249 -15.16 -35.93 -60.70
N LYS A 250 -14.43 -36.95 -60.34
CA LYS A 250 -13.43 -36.95 -59.24
C LYS A 250 -12.19 -36.11 -59.55
N GLY A 251 -11.88 -35.86 -60.85
CA GLY A 251 -10.69 -35.09 -61.25
C GLY A 251 -10.85 -33.58 -61.06
N PHE A 252 -11.95 -33.01 -61.58
CA PHE A 252 -12.24 -31.58 -61.50
C PHE A 252 -12.54 -31.13 -60.07
N VAL A 253 -13.35 -31.90 -59.33
CA VAL A 253 -13.67 -31.66 -57.93
C VAL A 253 -12.41 -31.78 -57.06
N GLY A 254 -11.51 -32.75 -57.34
CA GLY A 254 -10.24 -32.91 -56.64
C GLY A 254 -9.30 -31.72 -56.81
N HIS A 255 -9.16 -31.20 -58.02
CA HIS A 255 -8.30 -30.02 -58.28
C HIS A 255 -8.84 -28.72 -57.61
N LYS A 256 -10.16 -28.50 -57.72
CA LYS A 256 -10.83 -27.35 -57.10
C LYS A 256 -10.75 -27.43 -55.58
N SER A 257 -10.92 -28.61 -55.00
CA SER A 257 -10.80 -28.86 -53.54
C SER A 257 -9.35 -28.67 -53.09
N ALA A 258 -8.34 -29.17 -53.80
CA ALA A 258 -6.93 -28.97 -53.47
C ALA A 258 -6.52 -27.50 -53.49
N LYS A 259 -7.00 -26.72 -54.48
CA LYS A 259 -6.77 -25.27 -54.55
C LYS A 259 -7.44 -24.53 -53.38
N MET A 260 -8.67 -24.92 -53.00
CA MET A 260 -9.38 -24.36 -51.86
C MET A 260 -8.71 -24.74 -50.54
N MET A 261 -8.24 -25.99 -50.36
CA MET A 261 -7.50 -26.45 -49.20
C MET A 261 -6.16 -25.70 -49.03
N LYS A 262 -5.43 -25.45 -50.12
CA LYS A 262 -4.20 -24.67 -50.11
C LYS A 262 -4.47 -23.22 -49.66
N ARG A 263 -5.59 -22.63 -50.15
CA ARG A 263 -6.04 -21.28 -49.71
C ARG A 263 -6.47 -21.28 -48.24
N ALA A 264 -7.23 -22.29 -47.78
CA ALA A 264 -7.64 -22.42 -46.38
C ALA A 264 -6.44 -22.58 -45.46
N LYS A 265 -5.46 -23.47 -45.81
CA LYS A 265 -4.21 -23.61 -45.04
C LYS A 265 -3.39 -22.34 -44.98
N SER A 266 -3.24 -21.62 -46.09
CA SER A 266 -2.51 -20.33 -46.11
C SER A 266 -3.22 -19.25 -45.29
N LEU A 267 -4.56 -19.22 -45.30
CA LEU A 267 -5.37 -18.31 -44.49
C LEU A 267 -5.28 -18.68 -43.00
N ALA A 268 -5.37 -19.96 -42.66
CA ALA A 268 -5.21 -20.45 -41.28
C ALA A 268 -3.82 -20.14 -40.72
N ALA A 269 -2.75 -20.36 -41.48
CA ALA A 269 -1.38 -20.02 -41.07
C ALA A 269 -1.19 -18.50 -40.85
N ARG A 270 -1.79 -17.67 -41.71
CA ARG A 270 -1.78 -16.19 -41.52
C ARG A 270 -2.57 -15.79 -40.28
N GLN A 271 -3.72 -16.42 -40.05
CA GLN A 271 -4.55 -16.16 -38.88
C GLN A 271 -3.85 -16.62 -37.58
N GLU A 272 -3.17 -17.77 -37.61
CA GLU A 272 -2.40 -18.31 -36.49
C GLU A 272 -1.22 -17.40 -36.14
N LYS A 273 -0.44 -16.97 -37.13
CA LYS A 273 0.64 -15.99 -36.95
C LYS A 273 0.14 -14.65 -36.39
N ALA A 274 -0.97 -14.13 -36.94
CA ALA A 274 -1.59 -12.90 -36.44
C ALA A 274 -2.15 -13.08 -35.02
N LEU A 275 -2.58 -14.29 -34.66
CA LEU A 275 -3.08 -14.64 -33.33
C LEU A 275 -1.92 -14.71 -32.32
N GLU A 276 -0.81 -15.33 -32.71
CA GLU A 276 0.42 -15.39 -31.90
C GLU A 276 1.01 -13.97 -31.67
N GLU A 277 1.12 -13.17 -32.74
CA GLU A 277 1.58 -11.78 -32.64
C GLU A 277 0.68 -10.95 -31.73
N LYS A 278 -0.65 -11.05 -31.86
CA LYS A 278 -1.60 -10.30 -31.03
C LYS A 278 -1.68 -10.83 -29.60
N ALA A 279 -1.55 -12.14 -29.39
CA ALA A 279 -1.50 -12.74 -28.05
C ALA A 279 -0.21 -12.37 -27.30
N GLY A 280 0.92 -12.28 -28.01
CA GLY A 280 2.19 -11.82 -27.44
C GLY A 280 2.19 -10.33 -27.06
N LEU A 281 1.27 -9.51 -27.61
CA LEU A 281 1.08 -8.12 -27.24
C LEU A 281 0.23 -7.93 -25.95
N LEU A 282 -0.51 -8.97 -25.54
CA LEU A 282 -1.26 -8.93 -24.29
C LEU A 282 -0.28 -8.98 -23.11
N LYS A 283 -0.15 -7.88 -22.40
CA LYS A 283 0.69 -7.79 -21.21
C LYS A 283 0.09 -8.60 -20.08
N ASP A 284 0.96 -9.29 -19.33
CA ASP A 284 0.57 -9.97 -18.08
C ASP A 284 0.32 -8.89 -17.02
N ARG A 285 -0.95 -8.66 -16.69
CA ARG A 285 -1.38 -7.55 -15.84
C ARG A 285 -1.68 -7.97 -14.42
N GLU A 286 -1.29 -7.12 -13.50
CA GLU A 286 -1.85 -7.10 -12.15
C GLU A 286 -3.23 -6.43 -12.19
N THR A 287 -4.27 -7.15 -12.58
CA THR A 287 -5.64 -6.68 -12.38
C THR A 287 -6.00 -6.90 -10.91
N ALA A 288 -6.12 -5.81 -10.16
CA ALA A 288 -6.67 -5.88 -8.83
C ALA A 288 -8.16 -6.28 -8.94
N GLU A 289 -8.47 -7.53 -8.62
CA GLU A 289 -9.87 -7.94 -8.53
C GLU A 289 -10.55 -7.22 -7.37
N ALA A 290 -11.77 -6.73 -7.57
CA ALA A 290 -12.53 -6.01 -6.55
C ALA A 290 -12.71 -6.85 -5.27
N LEU A 291 -12.46 -6.23 -4.13
CA LEU A 291 -12.78 -6.78 -2.82
C LEU A 291 -14.30 -6.80 -2.63
N LYS A 292 -14.81 -7.62 -1.71
CA LYS A 292 -16.23 -7.67 -1.37
C LYS A 292 -16.43 -7.69 0.13
N LEU A 293 -17.30 -6.83 0.63
CA LEU A 293 -17.77 -6.78 2.01
C LEU A 293 -19.29 -6.98 2.02
N SER A 294 -19.79 -7.71 2.99
CA SER A 294 -21.23 -7.95 3.18
C SER A 294 -21.60 -7.63 4.63
N PRO A 295 -21.80 -6.33 4.95
CA PRO A 295 -22.21 -5.93 6.29
C PRO A 295 -23.59 -6.48 6.62
N LEU A 296 -23.87 -6.66 7.91
CA LEU A 296 -25.20 -7.02 8.40
C LEU A 296 -25.98 -5.75 8.71
N ASP A 297 -27.25 -5.75 8.36
CA ASP A 297 -28.20 -4.72 8.79
C ASP A 297 -28.68 -4.99 10.22
N HIS A 298 -28.75 -3.95 11.03
CA HIS A 298 -29.29 -4.03 12.39
C HIS A 298 -30.68 -3.41 12.45
N HIS A 299 -31.59 -3.96 13.30
CA HIS A 299 -32.94 -3.43 13.45
C HIS A 299 -33.00 -2.03 14.09
N ALA A 300 -32.00 -1.69 14.93
CA ALA A 300 -31.88 -0.37 15.53
C ALA A 300 -31.19 0.59 14.59
N ARG A 301 -31.75 1.77 14.38
CA ARG A 301 -31.15 2.83 13.56
C ARG A 301 -29.84 3.36 14.12
N VAL A 302 -29.75 3.48 15.45
CA VAL A 302 -28.55 3.97 16.15
C VAL A 302 -27.78 2.78 16.72
N SER A 303 -26.56 2.58 16.25
CA SER A 303 -25.69 1.48 16.70
C SER A 303 -24.96 1.82 17.99
N VAL A 304 -24.49 3.07 18.13
CA VAL A 304 -23.74 3.57 19.30
C VAL A 304 -24.28 4.95 19.69
N ARG A 305 -24.47 5.21 20.98
CA ARG A 305 -24.76 6.54 21.53
C ARG A 305 -23.90 6.79 22.75
N CYS A 306 -23.22 7.92 22.76
CA CYS A 306 -22.45 8.43 23.89
C CYS A 306 -23.01 9.79 24.28
N SER A 307 -23.16 10.05 25.59
CA SER A 307 -23.54 11.36 26.13
C SER A 307 -22.65 11.69 27.32
N GLU A 308 -21.94 12.82 27.22
CA GLU A 308 -21.02 13.33 28.23
C GLU A 308 -20.04 12.26 28.74
N LEU A 309 -19.55 11.43 27.79
CA LEU A 309 -18.67 10.30 28.10
C LEU A 309 -17.26 10.81 28.44
N GLU A 310 -16.75 10.47 29.61
CA GLU A 310 -15.38 10.66 30.00
C GLU A 310 -14.72 9.34 30.36
N ILE A 311 -13.48 9.15 29.94
CA ILE A 311 -12.69 7.92 30.16
C ILE A 311 -11.54 8.24 31.10
N TRP A 312 -11.31 7.36 32.10
CA TRP A 312 -10.36 7.57 33.17
C TRP A 312 -9.41 6.38 33.36
N TYR A 313 -8.13 6.67 33.57
CA TYR A 313 -7.11 5.72 34.05
C TYR A 313 -6.59 6.21 35.41
N GLY A 314 -7.03 5.56 36.49
CA GLY A 314 -6.83 6.08 37.83
C GLY A 314 -7.49 7.43 37.99
N ASP A 315 -6.70 8.46 38.36
CA ASP A 315 -7.17 9.84 38.54
C ASP A 315 -6.93 10.72 37.29
N ARG A 316 -6.31 10.15 36.24
CA ARG A 316 -6.05 10.87 35.00
C ARG A 316 -7.19 10.68 34.00
N ARG A 317 -7.80 11.79 33.56
CA ARG A 317 -8.76 11.77 32.44
C ARG A 317 -8.02 11.55 31.14
N ALA A 318 -8.36 10.49 30.44
CA ALA A 318 -7.77 10.12 29.14
C ALA A 318 -8.56 10.73 27.97
N CYS A 319 -9.89 10.91 28.12
CA CYS A 319 -10.75 11.41 27.05
C CYS A 319 -12.05 12.00 27.61
N GLY A 320 -12.63 12.95 26.92
CA GLY A 320 -13.96 13.50 27.16
C GLY A 320 -13.98 14.92 27.73
N PRO A 321 -15.17 15.49 28.02
CA PRO A 321 -16.50 14.90 27.76
C PRO A 321 -16.81 14.77 26.26
N LEU A 322 -17.39 13.65 25.85
CA LEU A 322 -17.66 13.33 24.47
C LEU A 322 -19.13 12.93 24.28
N SER A 323 -19.83 13.57 23.33
CA SER A 323 -21.21 13.24 22.98
C SER A 323 -21.35 13.03 21.49
N PHE A 324 -21.74 11.83 21.07
CA PHE A 324 -22.00 11.49 19.67
C PHE A 324 -22.98 10.31 19.54
N SER A 325 -23.52 10.15 18.34
CA SER A 325 -24.26 8.95 17.94
C SER A 325 -23.71 8.43 16.62
N LEU A 326 -23.78 7.12 16.41
CA LEU A 326 -23.42 6.46 15.16
C LEU A 326 -24.65 5.74 14.63
N GLU A 327 -25.15 6.18 13.49
CA GLU A 327 -26.28 5.59 12.82
C GLU A 327 -25.85 4.50 11.83
N GLN A 328 -26.78 3.65 11.43
CA GLN A 328 -26.54 2.59 10.45
C GLN A 328 -26.10 3.20 9.11
N GLY A 329 -25.01 2.65 8.52
CA GLY A 329 -24.42 3.13 7.28
C GLY A 329 -23.52 4.36 7.43
N GLU A 330 -23.43 4.98 8.63
CA GLU A 330 -22.46 6.03 8.90
C GLU A 330 -21.04 5.45 9.08
N ARG A 331 -20.05 6.15 8.53
CA ARG A 331 -18.63 5.87 8.71
C ARG A 331 -18.00 7.05 9.43
N ALA A 332 -17.81 6.88 10.74
CA ALA A 332 -17.29 7.93 11.60
C ALA A 332 -15.78 7.80 11.77
N ALA A 333 -15.03 8.86 11.44
CA ALA A 333 -13.62 8.99 11.73
C ALA A 333 -13.43 9.60 13.13
N LEU A 334 -12.58 8.99 13.97
CA LEU A 334 -12.12 9.54 15.24
C LEU A 334 -10.86 10.35 15.01
N GLU A 335 -10.93 11.66 15.22
CA GLU A 335 -9.82 12.59 15.10
C GLU A 335 -9.34 13.08 16.47
N GLY A 336 -8.06 13.32 16.58
CA GLY A 336 -7.41 13.91 17.76
C GLY A 336 -5.92 13.61 17.79
N PRO A 337 -5.14 14.36 18.57
CA PRO A 337 -3.70 14.16 18.71
C PRO A 337 -3.38 12.77 19.32
N ASN A 338 -2.12 12.38 19.21
CA ASN A 338 -1.66 11.16 19.87
C ASN A 338 -1.84 11.30 21.39
N GLY A 339 -2.37 10.24 22.03
CA GLY A 339 -2.68 10.25 23.47
C GLY A 339 -4.02 10.86 23.85
N SER A 340 -4.86 11.33 22.90
CA SER A 340 -6.20 11.91 23.19
C SER A 340 -7.27 10.89 23.62
N GLY A 341 -6.92 9.60 23.71
CA GLY A 341 -7.83 8.55 24.18
C GLY A 341 -8.61 7.83 23.09
N LYS A 342 -8.27 7.97 21.81
CA LYS A 342 -8.92 7.27 20.67
C LYS A 342 -9.02 5.77 20.89
N SER A 343 -7.88 5.11 21.09
CA SER A 343 -7.86 3.65 21.31
C SER A 343 -8.53 3.25 22.63
N SER A 344 -8.58 4.15 23.64
CA SER A 344 -9.31 3.90 24.90
C SER A 344 -10.81 3.87 24.66
N LEU A 345 -11.34 4.79 23.83
CA LEU A 345 -12.74 4.79 23.42
C LEU A 345 -13.08 3.50 22.65
N LEU A 346 -12.24 3.10 21.69
CA LEU A 346 -12.46 1.86 20.93
C LEU A 346 -12.48 0.63 21.85
N LYS A 347 -11.53 0.53 22.80
CA LYS A 347 -11.49 -0.56 23.78
C LYS A 347 -12.72 -0.58 24.68
N LEU A 348 -13.22 0.60 25.10
CA LEU A 348 -14.45 0.71 25.89
C LEU A 348 -15.68 0.20 25.12
N LEU A 349 -15.80 0.55 23.83
CA LEU A 349 -16.88 0.08 22.94
C LEU A 349 -16.84 -1.43 22.73
N LEU A 350 -15.65 -2.04 22.82
CA LEU A 350 -15.45 -3.50 22.75
C LEU A 350 -15.70 -4.22 24.10
N GLY A 351 -16.17 -3.50 25.13
CA GLY A 351 -16.44 -4.07 26.45
C GLY A 351 -15.22 -4.21 27.33
N GLY A 352 -14.13 -3.52 27.03
CA GLY A 352 -12.93 -3.50 27.89
C GLY A 352 -13.22 -2.93 29.28
N PRO A 353 -12.55 -3.41 30.35
CA PRO A 353 -12.75 -2.98 31.72
C PRO A 353 -12.11 -1.61 31.98
N ILE A 354 -12.67 -0.55 31.41
CA ILE A 354 -12.18 0.83 31.52
C ILE A 354 -13.18 1.66 32.33
N ARG A 355 -12.68 2.43 33.31
CA ARG A 355 -13.53 3.32 34.09
C ARG A 355 -13.99 4.49 33.24
N TYR A 356 -15.29 4.77 33.25
CA TYR A 356 -15.85 5.91 32.55
C TYR A 356 -17.00 6.54 33.36
N THR A 357 -17.34 7.78 33.02
CA THR A 357 -18.50 8.52 33.49
C THR A 357 -19.33 8.96 32.29
N GLY A 358 -20.59 9.39 32.50
CA GLY A 358 -21.53 9.67 31.42
C GLY A 358 -22.29 8.41 30.97
N GLU A 359 -22.92 8.50 29.79
CA GLU A 359 -23.74 7.42 29.25
C GLU A 359 -23.10 6.81 27.99
N LEU A 360 -23.03 5.48 27.93
CA LEU A 360 -22.67 4.72 26.75
C LEU A 360 -23.76 3.66 26.50
N ALA A 361 -24.43 3.75 25.37
CA ALA A 361 -25.43 2.79 24.92
C ALA A 361 -25.03 2.18 23.59
N LEU A 362 -24.97 0.84 23.56
CA LEU A 362 -24.81 0.05 22.36
C LEU A 362 -26.13 -0.64 22.02
N ALA A 363 -26.46 -0.77 20.75
CA ALA A 363 -27.63 -1.52 20.32
C ALA A 363 -27.53 -2.99 20.79
N ALA A 364 -28.64 -3.55 21.28
CA ALA A 364 -28.66 -4.91 21.82
C ALA A 364 -28.36 -5.95 20.71
N GLY A 365 -27.44 -6.89 20.98
CA GLY A 365 -27.05 -7.91 20.00
C GLY A 365 -26.16 -7.40 18.88
N LEU A 366 -25.53 -6.24 19.05
CA LEU A 366 -24.59 -5.67 18.06
C LEU A 366 -23.38 -6.59 17.88
N LYS A 367 -23.16 -7.05 16.65
CA LYS A 367 -21.99 -7.84 16.27
C LYS A 367 -20.91 -6.91 15.76
N ILE A 368 -19.76 -6.87 16.45
CA ILE A 368 -18.67 -5.95 16.14
C ILE A 368 -17.51 -6.74 15.54
N SER A 369 -16.95 -6.26 14.42
CA SER A 369 -15.70 -6.71 13.85
C SER A 369 -14.60 -5.70 14.18
N TYR A 370 -13.48 -6.16 14.72
CA TYR A 370 -12.40 -5.30 15.21
C TYR A 370 -11.05 -5.57 14.53
N VAL A 371 -10.43 -4.50 14.05
CA VAL A 371 -9.03 -4.50 13.61
C VAL A 371 -8.20 -3.68 14.60
N PRO A 372 -7.34 -4.33 15.42
CA PRO A 372 -6.50 -3.64 16.40
C PRO A 372 -5.33 -2.90 15.75
N GLN A 373 -4.83 -1.87 16.46
CA GLN A 373 -3.58 -1.20 16.12
C GLN A 373 -2.39 -2.15 16.25
N ASP A 374 -2.30 -2.85 17.37
CA ASP A 374 -1.24 -3.81 17.67
C ASP A 374 -1.49 -5.16 16.98
N THR A 375 -0.47 -5.65 16.27
CA THR A 375 -0.51 -6.92 15.54
C THR A 375 0.26 -8.04 16.26
N SER A 376 0.87 -7.78 17.40
CA SER A 376 1.76 -8.71 18.14
C SER A 376 1.08 -10.00 18.58
N ALA A 377 -0.25 -9.99 18.73
CA ALA A 377 -1.04 -11.17 19.07
C ALA A 377 -1.17 -12.19 17.92
N LEU A 378 -0.84 -11.81 16.68
CA LEU A 378 -0.89 -12.72 15.53
C LEU A 378 0.32 -13.64 15.53
N ARG A 379 0.09 -14.92 15.83
CA ARG A 379 1.09 -15.99 15.87
C ARG A 379 0.47 -17.28 15.36
N GLY A 380 1.31 -18.26 14.97
CA GLY A 380 0.86 -19.57 14.49
C GLY A 380 0.44 -19.55 13.03
N GLY A 381 -0.22 -20.61 12.58
CA GLY A 381 -0.61 -20.80 11.18
C GLY A 381 -1.76 -19.89 10.76
N LEU A 382 -1.68 -19.32 9.54
CA LEU A 382 -2.75 -18.50 8.96
C LEU A 382 -4.10 -19.23 8.95
N THR A 383 -4.11 -20.50 8.53
CA THR A 383 -5.33 -21.32 8.43
C THR A 383 -5.96 -21.54 9.82
N GLU A 384 -5.16 -21.78 10.84
CA GLU A 384 -5.61 -21.93 12.21
C GLU A 384 -6.24 -20.65 12.76
N SER A 385 -5.59 -19.51 12.51
CA SER A 385 -6.10 -18.19 12.89
C SER A 385 -7.44 -17.86 12.26
N ILE A 386 -7.64 -18.23 10.97
CA ILE A 386 -8.90 -18.04 10.26
C ILE A 386 -10.00 -18.94 10.85
N ARG A 387 -9.69 -20.22 11.08
CA ARG A 387 -10.64 -21.21 11.63
C ARG A 387 -11.04 -20.89 13.07
N ALA A 388 -10.10 -20.42 13.90
CA ALA A 388 -10.39 -20.01 15.28
C ALA A 388 -11.46 -18.90 15.37
N ARG A 389 -11.59 -18.07 14.33
CA ARG A 389 -12.63 -17.05 14.20
C ARG A 389 -13.91 -17.54 13.50
N GLY A 390 -13.98 -18.82 13.08
CA GLY A 390 -15.11 -19.39 12.36
C GLY A 390 -15.30 -18.81 10.96
N LEU A 391 -14.24 -18.34 10.30
CA LEU A 391 -14.28 -17.70 8.99
C LEU A 391 -14.04 -18.70 7.85
N ASP A 392 -14.56 -18.39 6.66
CA ASP A 392 -14.31 -19.15 5.44
C ASP A 392 -12.84 -18.96 4.98
N GLU A 393 -12.07 -20.04 5.05
CA GLU A 393 -10.65 -20.06 4.68
C GLU A 393 -10.43 -19.66 3.22
N SER A 394 -11.26 -20.18 2.29
CA SER A 394 -11.13 -19.92 0.86
C SER A 394 -11.36 -18.45 0.54
N ARG A 395 -12.40 -17.85 1.13
CA ARG A 395 -12.74 -16.45 0.97
C ARG A 395 -11.64 -15.55 1.58
N CYS A 396 -11.16 -15.86 2.76
CA CYS A 396 -10.12 -15.08 3.43
C CYS A 396 -8.80 -15.11 2.65
N LYS A 397 -8.36 -16.29 2.21
CA LYS A 397 -7.17 -16.45 1.35
C LYS A 397 -7.33 -15.77 -0.01
N ALA A 398 -8.55 -15.73 -0.58
CA ALA A 398 -8.82 -14.98 -1.80
C ALA A 398 -8.66 -13.46 -1.59
N ILE A 399 -9.15 -12.92 -0.48
CA ILE A 399 -8.97 -11.50 -0.11
C ILE A 399 -7.49 -11.19 0.10
N LEU A 400 -6.75 -12.04 0.81
CA LEU A 400 -5.31 -11.87 1.05
C LEU A 400 -4.52 -11.81 -0.26
N ARG A 401 -4.84 -12.67 -1.24
CA ARG A 401 -4.22 -12.62 -2.57
C ARG A 401 -4.50 -11.29 -3.28
N LYS A 402 -5.73 -10.78 -3.18
CA LYS A 402 -6.10 -9.48 -3.75
C LYS A 402 -5.33 -8.34 -3.08
N LEU A 403 -5.09 -8.43 -1.78
CA LEU A 403 -4.24 -7.52 -1.03
C LEU A 403 -2.73 -7.73 -1.25
N GLY A 404 -2.35 -8.64 -2.17
CA GLY A 404 -0.97 -8.84 -2.60
C GLY A 404 -0.13 -9.80 -1.75
N LEU A 405 -0.74 -10.67 -0.94
CA LEU A 405 -0.03 -11.78 -0.31
C LEU A 405 0.07 -12.97 -1.28
N SER A 406 1.28 -13.50 -1.46
CA SER A 406 1.51 -14.68 -2.29
C SER A 406 1.07 -15.98 -1.59
N ARG A 407 0.84 -17.04 -2.38
CA ARG A 407 0.47 -18.35 -1.81
C ARG A 407 1.56 -18.95 -0.93
N GLU A 408 2.81 -18.73 -1.26
CA GLU A 408 3.97 -19.23 -0.52
C GLU A 408 4.05 -18.66 0.90
N GLN A 409 3.51 -17.43 1.08
CA GLN A 409 3.44 -16.80 2.40
C GLN A 409 2.40 -17.46 3.32
N PHE A 410 1.37 -18.12 2.77
CA PHE A 410 0.30 -18.72 3.57
C PHE A 410 0.75 -19.89 4.46
N ASP A 411 1.89 -20.50 4.12
CA ASP A 411 2.45 -21.64 4.84
C ASP A 411 3.46 -21.23 5.93
N ARG A 412 3.76 -19.93 6.04
CA ARG A 412 4.65 -19.38 7.07
C ARG A 412 3.89 -19.08 8.35
N ASP A 413 4.62 -19.07 9.48
CA ASP A 413 4.06 -18.60 10.74
C ASP A 413 3.75 -17.09 10.67
N LEU A 414 2.61 -16.69 11.23
CA LEU A 414 2.19 -15.28 11.28
C LEU A 414 3.16 -14.42 12.10
N ALA A 415 3.94 -15.01 13.03
CA ALA A 415 4.98 -14.30 13.75
C ALA A 415 6.06 -13.74 12.81
N ASP A 416 6.38 -14.47 11.73
CA ASP A 416 7.39 -14.09 10.73
C ASP A 416 6.90 -13.09 9.68
N TYR A 417 5.63 -12.73 9.74
CA TYR A 417 5.06 -11.73 8.83
C TYR A 417 5.53 -10.32 9.20
N SER A 418 5.79 -9.50 8.17
CA SER A 418 5.98 -8.06 8.40
C SER A 418 4.71 -7.43 8.97
N GLU A 419 4.84 -6.28 9.65
CA GLU A 419 3.69 -5.55 10.20
C GLU A 419 2.61 -5.28 9.14
N GLY A 420 2.99 -4.88 7.93
CA GLY A 420 2.05 -4.69 6.83
C GLY A 420 1.34 -5.99 6.39
N GLN A 421 2.02 -7.12 6.42
CA GLN A 421 1.42 -8.43 6.12
C GLN A 421 0.44 -8.84 7.23
N LYS A 422 0.79 -8.65 8.49
CA LYS A 422 -0.09 -8.88 9.65
C LYS A 422 -1.35 -8.00 9.58
N LYS A 423 -1.20 -6.71 9.24
CA LYS A 423 -2.35 -5.82 9.01
C LYS A 423 -3.26 -6.31 7.89
N LYS A 424 -2.69 -6.76 6.76
CA LYS A 424 -3.48 -7.36 5.67
C LYS A 424 -4.27 -8.58 6.13
N VAL A 425 -3.70 -9.42 7.01
CA VAL A 425 -4.41 -10.58 7.59
C VAL A 425 -5.59 -10.11 8.45
N LEU A 426 -5.38 -9.15 9.35
CA LEU A 426 -6.46 -8.63 10.22
C LEU A 426 -7.60 -8.01 9.41
N ILE A 427 -7.26 -7.22 8.39
CA ILE A 427 -8.25 -6.62 7.49
C ILE A 427 -8.99 -7.69 6.72
N ALA A 428 -8.28 -8.69 6.15
CA ALA A 428 -8.93 -9.78 5.42
C ALA A 428 -9.89 -10.58 6.30
N GLN A 429 -9.52 -10.84 7.57
CA GLN A 429 -10.39 -11.47 8.55
C GLN A 429 -11.63 -10.60 8.83
N SER A 430 -11.45 -9.30 9.08
CA SER A 430 -12.56 -8.36 9.29
C SER A 430 -13.50 -8.26 8.09
N LEU A 431 -12.95 -8.26 6.86
CA LEU A 431 -13.75 -8.27 5.63
C LEU A 431 -14.50 -9.58 5.39
N CYS A 432 -14.03 -10.68 5.97
CA CYS A 432 -14.72 -11.98 5.96
C CYS A 432 -15.82 -12.06 7.03
N GLU A 433 -15.69 -11.33 8.14
CA GLU A 433 -16.66 -11.27 9.20
C GLU A 433 -17.94 -10.56 8.72
N GLN A 434 -19.08 -11.16 9.00
CA GLN A 434 -20.38 -10.49 8.86
C GLN A 434 -20.70 -9.78 10.18
N ALA A 435 -20.59 -8.46 10.19
CA ALA A 435 -20.77 -7.63 11.38
C ALA A 435 -21.76 -6.48 11.11
N HIS A 436 -22.37 -5.98 12.20
CA HIS A 436 -23.23 -4.79 12.16
C HIS A 436 -22.40 -3.50 12.28
N LEU A 437 -21.26 -3.57 13.01
CA LEU A 437 -20.34 -2.45 13.23
C LEU A 437 -18.90 -2.90 13.00
N TYR A 438 -18.17 -2.16 12.19
CA TYR A 438 -16.73 -2.34 11.98
C TYR A 438 -15.97 -1.28 12.78
N VAL A 439 -15.07 -1.72 13.64
CA VAL A 439 -14.22 -0.86 14.47
C VAL A 439 -12.78 -1.09 14.06
N TRP A 440 -12.14 -0.08 13.47
CA TRP A 440 -10.77 -0.20 12.97
C TRP A 440 -9.85 0.83 13.62
N ASP A 441 -8.74 0.35 14.19
CA ASP A 441 -7.73 1.17 14.86
C ASP A 441 -6.44 1.20 14.01
N GLU A 442 -6.21 2.30 13.29
CA GLU A 442 -5.10 2.54 12.36
C GLU A 442 -4.86 1.35 11.40
N PRO A 443 -5.88 0.94 10.63
CA PRO A 443 -5.80 -0.25 9.78
C PRO A 443 -4.82 -0.08 8.61
N LEU A 444 -4.58 1.15 8.15
CA LEU A 444 -3.80 1.40 6.94
C LEU A 444 -2.30 1.56 7.19
N ASN A 445 -1.85 1.59 8.44
CA ASN A 445 -0.42 1.65 8.73
C ASN A 445 0.31 0.47 8.10
N PHE A 446 1.45 0.75 7.47
CA PHE A 446 2.29 -0.23 6.73
C PHE A 446 1.65 -0.85 5.48
N LEU A 447 0.45 -0.39 5.05
CA LEU A 447 -0.16 -0.83 3.80
C LEU A 447 0.32 0.02 2.62
N ASP A 448 0.55 -0.65 1.49
CA ASP A 448 0.86 0.05 0.24
C ASP A 448 -0.35 0.84 -0.30
N ILE A 449 -0.08 1.82 -1.14
CA ILE A 449 -1.09 2.73 -1.69
C ILE A 449 -2.15 1.95 -2.46
N ASP A 450 -1.78 0.91 -3.22
CA ASP A 450 -2.73 0.10 -3.99
C ASP A 450 -3.72 -0.63 -3.08
N ALA A 451 -3.25 -1.21 -1.97
CA ALA A 451 -4.13 -1.86 -0.99
C ALA A 451 -5.07 -0.84 -0.31
N ARG A 452 -4.57 0.38 -0.01
CA ARG A 452 -5.39 1.47 0.54
C ARG A 452 -6.49 1.86 -0.42
N LEU A 453 -6.17 2.10 -1.70
CA LEU A 453 -7.16 2.45 -2.74
C LEU A 453 -8.24 1.36 -2.92
N GLN A 454 -7.84 0.07 -2.86
CA GLN A 454 -8.80 -1.04 -2.94
C GLN A 454 -9.75 -1.06 -1.73
N ILE A 455 -9.24 -0.77 -0.54
CA ILE A 455 -10.05 -0.70 0.70
C ILE A 455 -10.98 0.51 0.64
N GLU A 456 -10.50 1.68 0.20
CA GLU A 456 -11.34 2.87 -0.02
C GLU A 456 -12.52 2.57 -0.93
N ALA A 457 -12.25 2.07 -2.14
CA ALA A 457 -13.27 1.73 -3.12
C ALA A 457 -14.29 0.70 -2.58
N LEU A 458 -13.81 -0.28 -1.78
CA LEU A 458 -14.67 -1.26 -1.13
C LEU A 458 -15.62 -0.61 -0.12
N LEU A 459 -15.09 0.26 0.76
CA LEU A 459 -15.87 0.90 1.83
C LEU A 459 -16.87 1.92 1.27
N GLU A 460 -16.53 2.63 0.19
CA GLU A 460 -17.45 3.51 -0.53
C GLU A 460 -18.60 2.72 -1.16
N GLN A 461 -18.31 1.57 -1.75
CA GLN A 461 -19.30 0.73 -2.41
C GLN A 461 -20.21 0.00 -1.42
N SER A 462 -19.64 -0.58 -0.34
CA SER A 462 -20.36 -1.43 0.60
C SER A 462 -21.07 -0.66 1.71
N ARG A 463 -20.66 0.59 1.97
CA ARG A 463 -21.23 1.52 2.98
C ARG A 463 -21.50 0.88 4.33
N PRO A 464 -20.52 0.21 4.96
CA PRO A 464 -20.72 -0.41 6.27
C PRO A 464 -20.92 0.66 7.35
N THR A 465 -21.58 0.30 8.45
CA THR A 465 -21.54 1.09 9.68
C THR A 465 -20.15 0.92 10.29
N MET A 466 -19.40 2.02 10.47
CA MET A 466 -17.99 1.95 10.81
C MET A 466 -17.54 3.06 11.76
N LEU A 467 -16.69 2.73 12.71
CA LEU A 467 -15.92 3.67 13.53
C LEU A 467 -14.43 3.38 13.34
N PHE A 468 -13.67 4.37 12.93
CA PHE A 468 -12.25 4.14 12.65
C PHE A 468 -11.36 5.29 13.09
N VAL A 469 -10.13 4.94 13.44
CA VAL A 469 -9.02 5.86 13.67
C VAL A 469 -8.08 5.75 12.47
N GLU A 470 -7.82 6.85 11.81
CA GLU A 470 -6.81 6.95 10.75
C GLU A 470 -6.20 8.34 10.71
N HIS A 471 -4.94 8.39 10.24
CA HIS A 471 -4.20 9.64 10.08
C HIS A 471 -4.00 10.01 8.60
N ASP A 472 -4.40 9.14 7.67
CA ASP A 472 -4.41 9.41 6.24
C ASP A 472 -5.64 10.26 5.89
N ARG A 473 -5.41 11.55 5.62
CA ARG A 473 -6.49 12.50 5.30
C ARG A 473 -7.20 12.17 4.00
N ALA A 474 -6.48 11.65 2.99
CA ALA A 474 -7.10 11.27 1.73
C ALA A 474 -8.11 10.14 1.93
N PHE A 475 -7.76 9.16 2.77
CA PHE A 475 -8.66 8.08 3.15
C PHE A 475 -9.86 8.60 3.97
N GLN A 476 -9.63 9.48 4.94
CA GLN A 476 -10.72 10.06 5.73
C GLN A 476 -11.73 10.79 4.84
N GLU A 477 -11.25 11.62 3.91
CA GLU A 477 -12.12 12.37 2.97
C GLU A 477 -12.89 11.46 2.03
N ALA A 478 -12.29 10.36 1.58
CA ALA A 478 -12.96 9.39 0.72
C ALA A 478 -14.01 8.56 1.47
N VAL A 479 -13.70 8.14 2.70
CA VAL A 479 -14.51 7.13 3.41
C VAL A 479 -15.45 7.73 4.45
N ALA A 480 -15.02 8.74 5.23
CA ALA A 480 -15.79 9.25 6.35
C ALA A 480 -17.05 10.00 5.91
N THR A 481 -18.17 9.68 6.54
CA THR A 481 -19.42 10.45 6.45
C THR A 481 -19.57 11.42 7.62
N LYS A 482 -18.80 11.21 8.69
CA LYS A 482 -18.84 11.97 9.93
C LYS A 482 -17.47 11.98 10.60
N THR A 483 -17.13 13.07 11.25
CA THR A 483 -15.92 13.22 12.04
C THR A 483 -16.26 13.47 13.50
N ILE A 484 -15.64 12.72 14.41
CA ILE A 484 -15.75 12.87 15.86
C ILE A 484 -14.39 13.32 16.39
N ARG A 485 -14.32 14.48 17.03
CA ARG A 485 -13.08 15.05 17.56
C ARG A 485 -12.96 14.80 19.06
N LEU A 486 -11.77 14.35 19.49
CA LEU A 486 -11.40 14.09 20.88
C LEU A 486 -10.43 15.14 21.40
#